data_97cbe90d0ba94b90ebe0503595a58d72
#
_entry.id   97cbe90d0ba94b90ebe0503595a58d72
#
_cell.length_a   1.000
_cell.length_b   1.000
_cell.length_c   1.000
_cell.angle_alpha   90.00
_cell.angle_beta   90.00
_cell.angle_gamma   90.00
#
_symmetry.space_group_name_H-M   'P 1'
#
loop_
_entity.id
_entity.type
_entity.pdbx_description
1 polymer ?
#
loop_
_entity_poly.entity_id
_entity_poly.type
_entity_poly.pdbx_seq_one_letter_code
_entity_poly.pdbx_strand_id
1 'polypeptide(L)'
;MKPSELITKIENNEFDSELKKLYVSDSAVNAQKPRYIRTINEFIKLFGDDRDVFVLSAPGRTEVCGNHTDHNNGKVLAASINLDAIAVAAKRDDMVIKEKSEGHNLNDVDISVLAL
;
A
#
# COMPACT_ATOMS: atom_id res chain seq x y z
N MET A 1 8.72 -6.28 10.90
CA MET A 1 8.22 -5.54 12.09
C MET A 1 6.76 -5.93 12.32
N LYS A 2 6.35 -6.13 13.57
CA LYS A 2 4.96 -6.48 13.89
C LYS A 2 4.01 -5.32 13.62
N PRO A 3 2.76 -5.57 13.23
CA PRO A 3 1.77 -4.52 12.97
C PRO A 3 1.56 -3.56 14.16
N SER A 4 1.41 -4.06 15.38
CA SER A 4 1.21 -3.24 16.57
C SER A 4 2.43 -2.35 16.89
N GLU A 5 3.63 -2.87 16.71
CA GLU A 5 4.87 -2.10 16.86
C GLU A 5 4.94 -0.96 15.82
N LEU A 6 4.52 -1.25 14.60
CA LEU A 6 4.50 -0.26 13.52
C LEU A 6 3.51 0.89 13.82
N ILE A 7 2.32 0.58 14.36
CA ILE A 7 1.36 1.60 14.81
C ILE A 7 2.01 2.51 15.85
N THR A 8 2.61 1.93 16.89
CA THR A 8 3.27 2.69 17.96
C THR A 8 4.35 3.63 17.40
N LYS A 9 5.14 3.18 16.45
CA LYS A 9 6.18 4.01 15.83
C LYS A 9 5.61 5.13 14.97
N ILE A 10 4.49 4.90 14.26
CA ILE A 10 3.79 5.94 13.50
C ILE A 10 3.24 7.01 14.46
N GLU A 11 2.64 6.60 15.58
CA GLU A 11 2.12 7.50 16.61
C GLU A 11 3.23 8.34 17.27
N ASN A 12 4.40 7.74 17.48
CA ASN A 12 5.59 8.40 18.02
C ASN A 12 6.35 9.26 16.99
N ASN A 13 5.85 9.41 15.79
CA ASN A 13 6.45 10.20 14.71
C ASN A 13 7.81 9.66 14.19
N GLU A 14 8.14 8.39 14.47
CA GLU A 14 9.42 7.81 14.08
C GLU A 14 9.57 7.65 12.54
N PHE A 15 8.44 7.62 11.80
CA PHE A 15 8.41 7.51 10.34
C PHE A 15 8.12 8.83 9.60
N ASP A 16 8.12 9.96 10.29
CA ASP A 16 7.77 11.25 9.67
C ASP A 16 8.73 11.63 8.54
N SER A 17 10.01 11.31 8.67
CA SER A 17 11.00 11.57 7.62
C SER A 17 10.74 10.75 6.36
N GLU A 18 10.33 9.50 6.50
CA GLU A 18 9.98 8.60 5.40
C GLU A 18 8.68 9.02 4.74
N LEU A 19 7.65 9.29 5.54
CA LEU A 19 6.36 9.77 5.05
C LEU A 19 6.49 11.12 4.34
N LYS A 20 7.40 12.00 4.79
CA LYS A 20 7.65 13.29 4.15
C LYS A 20 8.26 13.15 2.76
N LYS A 21 9.00 12.08 2.47
CA LYS A 21 9.48 11.77 1.11
C LYS A 21 8.33 11.43 0.16
N LEU A 22 7.23 10.87 0.69
CA LEU A 22 6.05 10.51 -0.09
C LEU A 22 5.06 11.69 -0.22
N TYR A 23 4.82 12.41 0.86
CA TYR A 23 3.73 13.40 0.95
C TYR A 23 4.19 14.86 0.99
N VAL A 24 5.50 15.10 0.94
CA VAL A 24 6.17 16.40 0.73
C VAL A 24 6.02 17.41 1.88
N SER A 25 4.84 17.54 2.52
CA SER A 25 4.60 18.52 3.58
C SER A 25 4.23 17.88 4.92
N ASP A 26 4.56 18.54 6.04
CA ASP A 26 4.24 18.04 7.38
C ASP A 26 2.73 17.96 7.61
N SER A 27 1.95 18.88 7.05
CA SER A 27 0.48 18.83 7.13
C SER A 27 -0.08 17.62 6.39
N ALA A 28 0.48 17.27 5.23
CA ALA A 28 0.09 16.07 4.49
C ALA A 28 0.48 14.79 5.24
N VAL A 29 1.68 14.72 5.81
CA VAL A 29 2.12 13.59 6.64
C VAL A 29 1.14 13.37 7.80
N ASN A 30 0.80 14.41 8.54
CA ASN A 30 -0.13 14.31 9.68
C ASN A 30 -1.53 13.87 9.23
N ALA A 31 -2.00 14.29 8.07
CA ALA A 31 -3.28 13.86 7.52
C ALA A 31 -3.28 12.37 7.09
N GLN A 32 -2.12 11.83 6.70
CA GLN A 32 -2.02 10.44 6.25
C GLN A 32 -1.84 9.42 7.37
N LYS A 33 -1.22 9.77 8.50
CA LYS A 33 -0.98 8.85 9.61
C LYS A 33 -2.23 8.06 10.05
N PRO A 34 -3.40 8.67 10.26
CA PRO A 34 -4.61 7.93 10.62
C PRO A 34 -5.02 6.89 9.58
N ARG A 35 -4.77 7.17 8.29
CA ARG A 35 -5.06 6.23 7.20
C ARG A 35 -4.16 5.00 7.27
N TYR A 36 -2.85 5.18 7.52
CA TYR A 36 -1.91 4.07 7.73
C TYR A 36 -2.30 3.23 8.95
N ILE A 37 -2.55 3.87 10.08
CA ILE A 37 -2.96 3.20 11.33
C ILE A 37 -4.25 2.40 11.11
N ARG A 38 -5.25 2.97 10.43
CA ARG A 38 -6.51 2.28 10.11
C ARG A 38 -6.26 1.03 9.26
N THR A 39 -5.43 1.14 8.20
CA THR A 39 -5.12 0.01 7.32
C THR A 39 -4.38 -1.11 8.07
N ILE A 40 -3.44 -0.77 8.96
CA ILE A 40 -2.73 -1.74 9.78
C ILE A 40 -3.68 -2.40 10.78
N ASN A 41 -4.59 -1.66 11.40
CA ASN A 41 -5.61 -2.22 12.30
C ASN A 41 -6.56 -3.20 11.57
N GLU A 42 -6.97 -2.89 10.35
CA GLU A 42 -7.78 -3.82 9.54
C GLU A 42 -6.98 -5.09 9.18
N PHE A 43 -5.69 -4.97 8.90
CA PHE A 43 -4.81 -6.13 8.73
C PHE A 43 -4.76 -7.00 9.99
N ILE A 44 -4.57 -6.39 11.18
CA ILE A 44 -4.56 -7.13 12.47
C ILE A 44 -5.87 -7.90 12.69
N LYS A 45 -7.01 -7.27 12.44
CA LYS A 45 -8.32 -7.91 12.60
C LYS A 45 -8.51 -9.15 11.71
N LEU A 46 -7.97 -9.11 10.50
CA LEU A 46 -8.15 -10.17 9.51
C LEU A 46 -7.10 -11.27 9.60
N PHE A 47 -5.86 -10.90 9.92
CA PHE A 47 -4.69 -11.76 9.76
C PHE A 47 -3.84 -11.92 11.02
N GLY A 48 -4.18 -11.20 12.10
CA GLY A 48 -3.44 -11.24 13.37
C GLY A 48 -2.22 -10.32 13.41
N ASP A 49 -1.52 -10.33 14.55
CA ASP A 49 -0.36 -9.47 14.87
C ASP A 49 0.94 -10.29 15.03
N ASP A 50 0.96 -11.52 14.57
CA ASP A 50 2.03 -12.49 14.83
C ASP A 50 3.13 -12.52 13.75
N ARG A 51 2.93 -11.85 12.61
CA ARG A 51 3.86 -11.82 11.47
C ARG A 51 4.45 -10.45 11.25
N ASP A 52 5.62 -10.44 10.64
CA ASP A 52 6.20 -9.20 10.14
C ASP A 52 5.45 -8.71 8.90
N VAL A 53 5.20 -7.41 8.86
CA VAL A 53 4.52 -6.75 7.75
C VAL A 53 5.40 -5.75 7.03
N PHE A 54 5.06 -5.52 5.78
CA PHE A 54 5.53 -4.43 4.94
C PHE A 54 4.36 -3.49 4.67
N VAL A 55 4.64 -2.20 4.65
CA VAL A 55 3.66 -1.20 4.22
C VAL A 55 4.14 -0.61 2.91
N LEU A 56 3.27 -0.62 1.93
CA LEU A 56 3.53 -0.22 0.56
C LEU A 56 2.65 0.96 0.19
N SER A 57 3.18 1.88 -0.59
CA SER A 57 2.44 2.98 -1.18
C SER A 57 2.68 2.99 -2.68
N ALA A 58 1.61 3.01 -3.45
CA ALA A 58 1.64 3.10 -4.91
C ALA A 58 0.88 4.35 -5.35
N PRO A 59 1.56 5.37 -5.88
CA PRO A 59 0.92 6.60 -6.31
C PRO A 59 0.04 6.36 -7.54
N GLY A 60 -1.05 7.10 -7.63
CA GLY A 60 -1.79 7.25 -8.86
C GLY A 60 -0.98 8.04 -9.90
N ARG A 61 -1.47 8.06 -11.12
CA ARG A 61 -0.87 8.86 -12.19
C ARG A 61 -1.92 9.73 -12.89
N THR A 62 -1.46 10.86 -13.40
CA THR A 62 -2.20 11.61 -14.40
C THR A 62 -1.49 11.48 -15.74
N GLU A 63 -2.24 11.36 -16.80
CA GLU A 63 -1.72 11.43 -18.15
C GLU A 63 -1.82 12.87 -18.65
N VAL A 64 -0.68 13.45 -19.00
CA VAL A 64 -0.59 14.82 -19.49
C VAL A 64 -0.84 14.88 -20.99
N CYS A 65 -0.27 13.91 -21.73
CA CYS A 65 -0.55 13.72 -23.15
C CYS A 65 -0.13 12.30 -23.58
N GLY A 66 -0.67 11.83 -24.71
CA GLY A 66 -0.36 10.52 -25.28
C GLY A 66 -1.56 9.59 -25.39
N ASN A 67 -2.62 9.83 -24.63
CA ASN A 67 -3.93 9.18 -24.73
C ASN A 67 -3.88 7.66 -24.84
N HIS A 68 -3.15 6.99 -23.89
CA HIS A 68 -3.02 5.53 -23.84
C HIS A 68 -2.48 4.87 -25.11
N THR A 69 -1.52 5.51 -25.77
CA THR A 69 -0.89 4.97 -26.97
C THR A 69 0.34 4.12 -26.70
N ASP A 70 0.73 3.93 -25.45
CA ASP A 70 1.90 3.16 -25.01
C ASP A 70 1.84 1.70 -25.45
N HIS A 71 0.68 1.06 -25.43
CA HIS A 71 0.47 -0.30 -25.93
C HIS A 71 0.62 -0.44 -27.47
N ASN A 72 0.61 0.67 -28.21
CA ASN A 72 0.85 0.74 -29.65
C ASN A 72 2.24 1.35 -29.98
N ASN A 73 3.20 1.30 -29.06
CA ASN A 73 4.51 1.95 -29.16
C ASN A 73 4.45 3.49 -29.31
N GLY A 74 3.32 4.09 -28.93
CA GLY A 74 3.18 5.54 -28.86
C GLY A 74 3.93 6.14 -27.67
N LYS A 75 4.19 7.43 -27.74
CA LYS A 75 4.84 8.18 -26.64
C LYS A 75 3.79 8.80 -25.76
N VAL A 76 3.91 8.59 -24.46
CA VAL A 76 3.05 9.18 -23.44
C VAL A 76 3.88 10.04 -22.48
N LEU A 77 3.27 11.10 -21.97
CA LEU A 77 3.79 11.89 -20.86
C LEU A 77 2.81 11.74 -19.70
N ALA A 78 3.26 11.11 -18.64
CA ALA A 78 2.48 10.92 -17.42
C ALA A 78 3.26 11.43 -16.21
N ALA A 79 2.54 11.82 -15.16
CA ALA A 79 3.12 12.24 -13.89
C ALA A 79 2.45 11.53 -12.72
N SER A 80 3.20 11.24 -11.67
CA SER A 80 2.64 10.77 -10.40
C SER A 80 1.81 11.89 -9.76
N ILE A 81 0.74 11.49 -9.08
CA ILE A 81 -0.08 12.41 -8.29
C ILE A 81 0.09 12.10 -6.80
N ASN A 82 -0.35 13.01 -5.96
CA ASN A 82 -0.27 12.89 -4.49
C ASN A 82 -1.42 12.07 -3.87
N LEU A 83 -2.13 11.29 -4.69
CA LEU A 83 -3.08 10.29 -4.25
C LEU A 83 -2.47 8.90 -4.49
N ASP A 84 -2.54 8.05 -3.49
CA ASP A 84 -1.95 6.72 -3.53
C ASP A 84 -2.90 5.64 -3.03
N ALA A 85 -2.64 4.41 -3.43
CA ALA A 85 -3.14 3.21 -2.78
C ALA A 85 -2.08 2.73 -1.78
N ILE A 86 -2.46 2.49 -0.53
CA ILE A 86 -1.60 1.88 0.47
C ILE A 86 -2.02 0.43 0.71
N ALA A 87 -1.04 -0.42 0.97
CA ALA A 87 -1.27 -1.81 1.31
C ALA A 87 -0.38 -2.24 2.48
N VAL A 88 -0.92 -3.12 3.32
CA VAL A 88 -0.17 -3.85 4.33
C VAL A 88 -0.07 -5.30 3.87
N ALA A 89 1.14 -5.80 3.76
CA ALA A 89 1.41 -7.15 3.27
C ALA A 89 2.29 -7.94 4.24
N ALA A 90 2.00 -9.22 4.39
CA ALA A 90 2.81 -10.17 5.13
C ALA A 90 3.14 -11.37 4.25
N LYS A 91 4.34 -11.93 4.45
CA LYS A 91 4.72 -13.19 3.79
C LYS A 91 3.90 -14.35 4.32
N ARG A 92 3.55 -15.28 3.44
CA ARG A 92 2.93 -16.56 3.75
C ARG A 92 3.86 -17.69 3.31
N ASP A 93 3.68 -18.86 3.91
CA ASP A 93 4.47 -20.06 3.63
C ASP A 93 3.70 -21.07 2.72
N ASP A 94 2.48 -20.71 2.32
CA ASP A 94 1.66 -21.45 1.37
C ASP A 94 1.57 -20.75 -0.01
N MET A 95 0.93 -21.39 -0.96
CA MET A 95 0.76 -20.89 -2.34
C MET A 95 -0.60 -20.18 -2.51
N VAL A 96 -1.06 -19.47 -1.46
CA VAL A 96 -2.33 -18.72 -1.50
C VAL A 96 -2.09 -17.26 -1.21
N ILE A 97 -2.55 -16.39 -2.10
CA ILE A 97 -2.63 -14.95 -1.84
C ILE A 97 -3.99 -14.66 -1.22
N LYS A 98 -4.00 -14.07 -0.02
CA LYS A 98 -5.21 -13.57 0.61
C LYS A 98 -5.24 -12.06 0.50
N GLU A 99 -6.26 -11.54 -0.17
CA GLU A 99 -6.39 -10.11 -0.43
C GLU A 99 -7.70 -9.57 0.14
N LYS A 100 -7.60 -8.41 0.79
CA LYS A 100 -8.75 -7.64 1.22
C LYS A 100 -8.57 -6.19 0.80
N SER A 101 -9.37 -5.74 -0.14
CA SER A 101 -9.51 -4.32 -0.48
C SER A 101 -10.66 -3.69 0.31
N GLU A 102 -10.54 -2.42 0.67
CA GLU A 102 -11.60 -1.67 1.35
C GLU A 102 -12.88 -1.66 0.48
N GLY A 103 -14.01 -2.00 1.09
CA GLY A 103 -15.30 -2.09 0.38
C GLY A 103 -15.54 -3.40 -0.40
N HIS A 104 -14.57 -4.30 -0.49
CA HIS A 104 -14.68 -5.59 -1.17
C HIS A 104 -14.62 -6.76 -0.20
N ASN A 105 -15.03 -7.94 -0.66
CA ASN A 105 -14.89 -9.17 0.14
C ASN A 105 -13.43 -9.61 0.22
N LEU A 106 -13.12 -10.44 1.23
CA LEU A 106 -11.85 -11.16 1.29
C LEU A 106 -11.79 -12.16 0.14
N ASN A 107 -10.71 -12.14 -0.62
CA ASN A 107 -10.47 -13.05 -1.74
C ASN A 107 -9.24 -13.92 -1.47
N ASP A 108 -9.33 -15.18 -1.86
CA ASP A 108 -8.22 -16.13 -1.86
C ASP A 108 -7.87 -16.48 -3.31
N VAL A 109 -6.60 -16.34 -3.67
CA VAL A 109 -6.09 -16.69 -5.00
C VAL A 109 -5.05 -17.79 -4.83
N ASP A 110 -5.35 -18.99 -5.33
CA ASP A 110 -4.40 -20.10 -5.36
C ASP A 110 -3.43 -19.91 -6.53
N ILE A 111 -2.15 -19.79 -6.21
CA ILE A 111 -1.06 -19.61 -7.19
C ILE A 111 -0.27 -20.90 -7.42
N SER A 112 -0.64 -22.02 -6.81
CA SER A 112 0.02 -23.33 -6.98
C SER A 112 -0.07 -23.86 -8.41
N VAL A 113 -1.10 -23.44 -9.15
CA VAL A 113 -1.36 -23.84 -10.55
C VAL A 113 -0.80 -22.87 -11.59
N LEU A 114 -0.17 -21.79 -11.17
CA LEU A 114 0.52 -20.88 -12.10
C LEU A 114 1.81 -21.55 -12.54
N ALA A 115 1.74 -22.23 -13.69
CA ALA A 115 2.96 -22.68 -14.37
C ALA A 115 3.76 -21.46 -14.83
N LEU A 116 4.98 -21.34 -14.34
CA LEU A 116 5.98 -20.40 -14.83
C LEU A 116 6.55 -20.90 -16.16
#